data_0f76520b9cadc321bff66f6160b39e7b
#
_entry.id   0f76520b9cadc321bff66f6160b39e7b
#
_cell.length_a   1.000
_cell.length_b   1.000
_cell.length_c   1.000
_cell.angle_alpha   90.00
_cell.angle_beta   90.00
_cell.angle_gamma   90.00
#
_symmetry.space_group_name_H-M   'P 1'
#
loop_
_entity.id
_entity.type
_entity.pdbx_description
1 polymer ?
#
loop_
_entity_poly.entity_id
_entity_poly.type
_entity_poly.pdbx_seq_one_letter_code
_entity_poly.pdbx_strand_id
1 'polypeptide(L)'
;MKLVVTDAARELAGRYVQIMIDEYQDSNLIQEIILNSVARGQGVPNVFMVGDVKQSIYRFRLARPELFMEKYHSYPQTDGASEIRIDLHKNFRSRREVLDGTNSVFARLMTEAVGGIRYDSAAALYLGAEMPEPEEEAGETEAAAEAAAVSPGTAGTFRDGLKINTPELLLLDTD
;
A
#
# COMPACT_ATOMS: atom_id res chain seq x y z
N MET A 1 3.05 33.55 5.98
CA MET A 1 3.24 33.33 7.43
C MET A 1 4.55 32.56 7.59
N LYS A 2 5.51 33.10 8.35
CA LYS A 2 6.79 32.40 8.56
C LYS A 2 6.65 31.49 9.80
N LEU A 3 6.78 30.19 9.61
CA LEU A 3 6.80 29.26 10.72
C LEU A 3 8.10 29.42 11.51
N VAL A 4 7.98 29.57 12.84
CA VAL A 4 9.12 29.69 13.73
C VAL A 4 9.14 28.46 14.63
N VAL A 5 10.25 27.74 14.62
CA VAL A 5 10.45 26.56 15.48
C VAL A 5 10.56 27.04 16.93
N THR A 6 9.72 26.50 17.81
CA THR A 6 9.70 26.82 19.24
C THR A 6 10.87 26.18 19.99
N ASP A 7 11.18 26.64 21.19
CA ASP A 7 12.22 26.02 22.03
C ASP A 7 11.86 24.59 22.41
N ALA A 8 10.58 24.30 22.67
CA ALA A 8 10.09 22.95 22.90
C ALA A 8 10.35 22.01 21.72
N ALA A 9 10.13 22.46 20.49
CA ALA A 9 10.43 21.67 19.30
C ALA A 9 11.93 21.42 19.14
N ARG A 10 12.78 22.41 19.43
CA ARG A 10 14.25 22.25 19.43
C ARG A 10 14.72 21.24 20.49
N GLU A 11 14.14 21.29 21.67
CA GLU A 11 14.41 20.32 22.73
C GLU A 11 14.06 18.89 22.29
N LEU A 12 12.86 18.71 21.71
CA LEU A 12 12.42 17.42 21.17
C LEU A 12 13.33 16.92 20.03
N ALA A 13 13.72 17.80 19.11
CA ALA A 13 14.63 17.47 18.02
C ALA A 13 16.00 16.97 18.53
N GLY A 14 16.48 17.52 19.65
CA GLY A 14 17.71 17.04 20.31
C GLY A 14 17.53 15.70 21.03
N ARG A 15 16.31 15.37 21.44
CA ARG A 15 15.99 14.20 22.26
C ARG A 15 15.85 12.91 21.44
N TYR A 16 15.27 12.99 20.23
CA TYR A 16 15.03 11.82 19.40
C TYR A 16 16.25 11.46 18.57
N VAL A 17 16.70 10.21 18.69
CA VAL A 17 17.78 9.65 17.87
C VAL A 17 17.24 9.37 16.47
N GLN A 18 16.05 8.83 16.38
CA GLN A 18 15.37 8.47 15.13
C GLN A 18 13.87 8.73 15.25
N ILE A 19 13.27 9.18 14.14
CA ILE A 19 11.84 9.36 13.97
C ILE A 19 11.41 8.42 12.84
N MET A 20 10.51 7.51 13.13
CA MET A 20 10.00 6.53 12.17
C MET A 20 8.52 6.81 11.90
N ILE A 21 8.16 6.90 10.63
CA ILE A 21 6.82 7.23 10.17
C ILE A 21 6.35 6.14 9.23
N ASP A 22 5.25 5.50 9.58
CA ASP A 22 4.57 4.53 8.74
C ASP A 22 3.39 5.18 8.02
N GLU A 23 2.95 4.58 6.91
CA GLU A 23 1.83 5.04 6.08
C GLU A 23 1.93 6.54 5.72
N TYR A 24 3.15 6.97 5.37
CA TYR A 24 3.43 8.40 5.17
C TYR A 24 2.57 9.05 4.06
N GLN A 25 2.04 8.27 3.09
CA GLN A 25 1.11 8.76 2.06
C GLN A 25 -0.20 9.31 2.63
N ASP A 26 -0.56 8.95 3.86
CA ASP A 26 -1.77 9.41 4.55
C ASP A 26 -1.54 10.63 5.45
N SER A 27 -0.32 11.16 5.46
CA SER A 27 0.03 12.34 6.23
C SER A 27 -0.62 13.60 5.68
N ASN A 28 -1.01 14.50 6.58
CA ASN A 28 -1.51 15.82 6.23
C ASN A 28 -0.45 16.91 6.51
N LEU A 29 -0.73 18.13 6.03
CA LEU A 29 0.21 19.24 6.15
C LEU A 29 0.57 19.57 7.61
N ILE A 30 -0.36 19.43 8.56
CA ILE A 30 -0.10 19.73 9.98
C ILE A 30 0.87 18.69 10.54
N GLN A 31 0.64 17.41 10.25
CA GLN A 31 1.56 16.33 10.64
C GLN A 31 2.95 16.55 10.06
N GLU A 32 3.04 16.91 8.78
CA GLU A 32 4.31 17.23 8.12
C GLU A 32 5.05 18.38 8.82
N ILE A 33 4.34 19.45 9.18
CA ILE A 33 4.94 20.59 9.91
C ILE A 33 5.44 20.14 11.29
N ILE A 34 4.69 19.31 12.02
CA ILE A 34 5.09 18.81 13.34
C ILE A 34 6.34 17.94 13.18
N LEU A 35 6.33 16.98 12.25
CA LEU A 35 7.46 16.08 12.02
C LEU A 35 8.72 16.84 11.65
N ASN A 36 8.63 17.79 10.72
CA ASN A 36 9.76 18.63 10.33
C ASN A 36 10.26 19.55 11.47
N SER A 37 9.38 19.93 12.40
CA SER A 37 9.75 20.75 13.54
C SER A 37 10.56 19.99 14.60
N VAL A 38 10.37 18.66 14.69
CA VAL A 38 11.07 17.78 15.65
C VAL A 38 12.18 16.95 15.00
N ALA A 39 12.27 16.99 13.68
CA ALA A 39 13.38 16.39 12.94
C ALA A 39 14.69 17.19 13.16
N ARG A 40 15.82 16.50 13.13
CA ARG A 40 17.12 17.16 13.10
C ARG A 40 17.31 17.80 11.73
N GLY A 41 17.81 19.02 11.71
CA GLY A 41 18.08 19.74 10.48
C GLY A 41 19.26 19.15 9.69
N GLN A 42 19.68 19.89 8.68
CA GLN A 42 20.75 19.47 7.76
C GLN A 42 21.99 18.99 8.49
N GLY A 43 22.53 17.87 8.01
CA GLY A 43 23.81 17.30 8.46
C GLY A 43 23.70 16.02 9.31
N VAL A 44 22.59 15.79 10.00
CA VAL A 44 22.36 14.55 10.75
C VAL A 44 20.89 14.14 10.61
N PRO A 45 20.48 13.65 9.44
CA PRO A 45 19.10 13.23 9.22
C PRO A 45 18.74 12.10 10.18
N ASN A 46 17.54 12.17 10.76
CA ASN A 46 17.06 11.19 11.71
C ASN A 46 15.62 10.74 11.41
N VAL A 47 15.12 11.00 10.20
CA VAL A 47 13.75 10.65 9.80
C VAL A 47 13.79 9.46 8.83
N PHE A 48 12.99 8.46 9.14
CA PHE A 48 12.74 7.31 8.29
C PHE A 48 11.23 7.23 7.99
N MET A 49 10.86 7.20 6.72
CA MET A 49 9.48 7.21 6.28
C MET A 49 9.21 5.99 5.42
N VAL A 50 8.08 5.34 5.65
CA VAL A 50 7.58 4.25 4.82
C VAL A 50 6.19 4.61 4.33
N GLY A 51 5.87 4.26 3.10
CA GLY A 51 4.55 4.49 2.52
C GLY A 51 4.43 3.91 1.13
N ASP A 52 3.20 3.84 0.67
CA ASP A 52 2.84 3.43 -0.68
C ASP A 52 1.74 4.34 -1.22
N VAL A 53 2.09 5.22 -2.15
CA VAL A 53 1.14 6.19 -2.72
C VAL A 53 -0.07 5.50 -3.39
N LYS A 54 0.08 4.25 -3.87
CA LYS A 54 -1.00 3.46 -4.44
C LYS A 54 -2.11 3.13 -3.42
N GLN A 55 -1.77 3.16 -2.12
CA GLN A 55 -2.69 2.90 -1.01
C GLN A 55 -3.26 4.18 -0.40
N SER A 56 -3.03 5.34 -1.00
CA SER A 56 -3.55 6.62 -0.51
C SER A 56 -5.05 6.75 -0.77
N ILE A 57 -5.85 6.41 0.24
CA ILE A 57 -7.33 6.46 0.18
C ILE A 57 -7.94 7.51 1.12
N TYR A 58 -7.12 8.21 1.92
CA TYR A 58 -7.60 9.12 2.97
C TYR A 58 -7.61 10.61 2.58
N ARG A 59 -7.69 10.94 1.29
CA ARG A 59 -7.83 12.35 0.84
C ARG A 59 -9.02 13.07 1.49
N PHE A 60 -10.11 12.36 1.75
CA PHE A 60 -11.28 12.90 2.45
C PHE A 60 -10.99 13.27 3.92
N ARG A 61 -9.90 12.79 4.51
CA ARG A 61 -9.37 13.16 5.82
C ARG A 61 -8.23 14.18 5.75
N LEU A 62 -8.13 14.91 4.64
CA LEU A 62 -7.09 15.91 4.39
C LEU A 62 -5.67 15.32 4.23
N ALA A 63 -5.55 14.01 3.99
CA ALA A 63 -4.27 13.44 3.60
C ALA A 63 -3.77 14.07 2.30
N ARG A 64 -2.46 14.27 2.21
CA ARG A 64 -1.79 14.92 1.10
C ARG A 64 -0.71 14.03 0.51
N PRO A 65 -1.08 13.07 -0.36
CA PRO A 65 -0.12 12.19 -1.02
C PRO A 65 0.96 12.94 -1.79
N GLU A 66 0.68 14.18 -2.15
CA GLU A 66 1.64 15.07 -2.83
C GLU A 66 2.92 15.24 -2.00
N LEU A 67 2.83 15.28 -0.66
CA LEU A 67 3.99 15.36 0.24
C LEU A 67 4.92 14.15 0.10
N PHE A 68 4.33 12.97 -0.06
CA PHE A 68 5.09 11.75 -0.33
C PHE A 68 5.72 11.80 -1.73
N MET A 69 4.95 12.22 -2.74
CA MET A 69 5.41 12.28 -4.13
C MET A 69 6.53 13.30 -4.34
N GLU A 70 6.51 14.43 -3.63
CA GLU A 70 7.62 15.40 -3.64
C GLU A 70 8.93 14.75 -3.21
N LYS A 71 8.92 13.98 -2.11
CA LYS A 71 10.09 13.24 -1.63
C LYS A 71 10.48 12.10 -2.57
N TYR A 72 9.49 11.37 -3.09
CA TYR A 72 9.71 10.29 -4.05
C TYR A 72 10.45 10.76 -5.30
N HIS A 73 10.15 11.96 -5.79
CA HIS A 73 10.82 12.52 -6.97
C HIS A 73 12.14 13.25 -6.67
N SER A 74 12.29 13.82 -5.47
CA SER A 74 13.45 14.61 -5.12
C SER A 74 14.59 13.80 -4.51
N TYR A 75 14.29 12.70 -3.79
CA TYR A 75 15.30 11.90 -3.12
C TYR A 75 16.01 10.99 -4.11
N PRO A 76 17.35 11.03 -4.15
CA PRO A 76 18.15 10.13 -4.99
C PRO A 76 18.11 8.70 -4.47
N GLN A 77 18.44 7.75 -5.34
CA GLN A 77 18.66 6.32 -4.98
C GLN A 77 20.14 5.99 -4.78
N THR A 78 21.00 7.01 -4.71
CA THR A 78 22.46 6.83 -4.63
C THR A 78 22.91 6.80 -3.19
N ASP A 79 23.70 5.81 -2.83
CA ASP A 79 24.29 5.68 -1.51
C ASP A 79 25.17 6.88 -1.15
N GLY A 80 25.14 7.27 0.13
CA GLY A 80 25.95 8.38 0.66
C GLY A 80 25.30 9.76 0.56
N ALA A 81 24.11 9.88 -0.02
CA ALA A 81 23.32 11.11 0.06
C ALA A 81 22.71 11.27 1.47
N SER A 82 22.44 12.51 1.86
CA SER A 82 21.78 12.80 3.15
C SER A 82 20.33 12.32 3.18
N GLU A 83 19.71 12.25 2.01
CA GLU A 83 18.34 11.77 1.80
C GLU A 83 18.38 10.70 0.73
N ILE A 84 17.78 9.56 1.00
CA ILE A 84 17.82 8.40 0.10
C ILE A 84 16.42 7.84 -0.06
N ARG A 85 16.06 7.51 -1.30
CA ARG A 85 14.85 6.73 -1.62
C ARG A 85 15.23 5.28 -1.83
N ILE A 86 14.50 4.39 -1.18
CA ILE A 86 14.60 2.94 -1.36
C ILE A 86 13.25 2.42 -1.84
N ASP A 87 13.22 1.82 -3.02
CA ASP A 87 12.00 1.23 -3.59
C ASP A 87 11.92 -0.26 -3.24
N LEU A 88 10.81 -0.66 -2.62
CA LEU A 88 10.54 -2.05 -2.26
C LEU A 88 9.52 -2.63 -3.24
N HIS A 89 9.92 -3.67 -3.98
CA HIS A 89 9.08 -4.26 -5.03
C HIS A 89 8.50 -5.63 -4.67
N LYS A 90 9.01 -6.27 -3.61
CA LYS A 90 8.63 -7.63 -3.27
C LYS A 90 7.58 -7.67 -2.18
N ASN A 91 6.51 -8.44 -2.45
CA ASN A 91 5.46 -8.73 -1.50
C ASN A 91 5.67 -10.12 -0.90
N PHE A 92 5.77 -10.20 0.43
CA PHE A 92 5.98 -11.43 1.19
C PHE A 92 4.72 -11.89 1.92
N ARG A 93 3.58 -11.22 1.70
CA ARG A 93 2.34 -11.46 2.43
C ARG A 93 1.28 -12.16 1.61
N SER A 94 1.28 -11.96 0.31
CA SER A 94 0.22 -12.44 -0.58
C SER A 94 0.74 -13.53 -1.53
N ARG A 95 -0.14 -14.44 -1.92
CA ARG A 95 0.14 -15.47 -2.92
C ARG A 95 0.23 -14.86 -4.33
N ARG A 96 0.85 -15.58 -5.24
CA ARG A 96 1.09 -15.17 -6.64
C ARG A 96 -0.20 -14.78 -7.34
N GLU A 97 -1.25 -15.58 -7.21
CA GLU A 97 -2.53 -15.37 -7.89
C GLU A 97 -3.19 -14.05 -7.47
N VAL A 98 -3.07 -13.69 -6.19
CA VAL A 98 -3.58 -12.42 -5.67
C VAL A 98 -2.80 -11.24 -6.24
N LEU A 99 -1.47 -11.36 -6.31
CA LEU A 99 -0.61 -10.31 -6.87
C LEU A 99 -0.86 -10.13 -8.37
N ASP A 100 -0.96 -11.22 -9.12
CA ASP A 100 -1.21 -11.19 -10.56
C ASP A 100 -2.61 -10.61 -10.88
N GLY A 101 -3.62 -10.98 -10.10
CA GLY A 101 -4.96 -10.41 -10.20
C GLY A 101 -4.95 -8.91 -9.91
N THR A 102 -4.30 -8.48 -8.83
CA THR A 102 -4.15 -7.07 -8.47
C THR A 102 -3.41 -6.30 -9.57
N ASN A 103 -2.28 -6.80 -10.03
CA ASN A 103 -1.51 -6.19 -11.12
C ASN A 103 -2.34 -6.05 -12.40
N SER A 104 -3.13 -7.08 -12.76
CA SER A 104 -3.99 -7.08 -13.95
C SER A 104 -5.06 -5.97 -13.89
N VAL A 105 -5.66 -5.75 -12.75
CA VAL A 105 -6.66 -4.72 -12.54
C VAL A 105 -6.02 -3.33 -12.56
N PHE A 106 -4.99 -3.11 -11.76
CA PHE A 106 -4.39 -1.78 -11.61
C PHE A 106 -3.62 -1.32 -12.85
N ALA A 107 -3.04 -2.23 -13.62
CA ALA A 107 -2.42 -1.88 -14.91
C ALA A 107 -3.40 -1.25 -15.92
N ARG A 108 -4.71 -1.52 -15.76
CA ARG A 108 -5.77 -0.97 -16.61
C ARG A 108 -6.42 0.28 -16.02
N LEU A 109 -6.54 0.36 -14.72
CA LEU A 109 -7.31 1.40 -14.03
C LEU A 109 -6.45 2.56 -13.52
N MET A 110 -5.22 2.28 -13.05
CA MET A 110 -4.40 3.26 -12.38
C MET A 110 -3.53 4.03 -13.38
N THR A 111 -3.91 5.28 -13.61
CA THR A 111 -3.19 6.24 -14.44
C THR A 111 -2.82 7.46 -13.59
N GLU A 112 -1.92 8.31 -14.08
CA GLU A 112 -1.59 9.57 -13.40
C GLU A 112 -2.83 10.43 -13.11
N ALA A 113 -3.80 10.43 -14.02
CA ALA A 113 -5.03 11.20 -13.86
C ALA A 113 -5.97 10.65 -12.78
N VAL A 114 -6.01 9.32 -12.59
CA VAL A 114 -6.92 8.66 -11.66
C VAL A 114 -6.25 8.34 -10.33
N GLY A 115 -5.05 7.76 -10.37
CA GLY A 115 -4.32 7.28 -9.19
C GLY A 115 -3.17 8.18 -8.75
N GLY A 116 -2.85 9.23 -9.49
CA GLY A 116 -1.72 10.10 -9.21
C GLY A 116 -0.35 9.52 -9.59
N ILE A 117 -0.31 8.24 -9.99
CA ILE A 117 0.86 7.56 -10.52
C ILE A 117 0.49 6.67 -11.70
N ARG A 118 1.47 6.35 -12.53
CA ARG A 118 1.33 5.34 -13.56
C ARG A 118 1.67 3.97 -12.99
N TYR A 119 0.78 3.00 -13.21
CA TYR A 119 1.04 1.61 -12.80
C TYR A 119 1.84 0.89 -13.87
N ASP A 120 3.13 0.90 -13.72
CA ASP A 120 4.10 0.25 -14.62
C ASP A 120 4.88 -0.87 -13.88
N SER A 121 5.93 -1.37 -14.49
CA SER A 121 6.79 -2.40 -13.89
C SER A 121 7.44 -1.97 -12.56
N ALA A 122 7.66 -0.67 -12.34
CA ALA A 122 8.21 -0.18 -11.09
C ALA A 122 7.16 -0.11 -9.98
N ALA A 123 5.88 0.06 -10.34
CA ALA A 123 4.77 0.11 -9.39
C ALA A 123 4.13 -1.27 -9.14
N ALA A 124 4.37 -2.25 -10.02
CA ALA A 124 3.80 -3.58 -9.93
C ALA A 124 4.27 -4.35 -8.68
N LEU A 125 3.42 -5.27 -8.23
CA LEU A 125 3.70 -6.15 -7.09
C LEU A 125 4.39 -7.43 -7.57
N TYR A 126 5.50 -7.78 -6.93
CA TYR A 126 6.27 -8.99 -7.24
C TYR A 126 6.29 -9.94 -6.06
N LEU A 127 6.19 -11.23 -6.33
CA LEU A 127 6.26 -12.25 -5.30
C LEU A 127 7.63 -12.22 -4.62
N GLY A 128 7.61 -12.12 -3.28
CA GLY A 128 8.83 -12.10 -2.45
C GLY A 128 9.27 -13.47 -1.99
N ALA A 129 8.31 -14.36 -1.69
CA ALA A 129 8.54 -15.74 -1.29
C ALA A 129 7.35 -16.61 -1.69
N GLU A 130 7.60 -17.86 -2.05
CA GLU A 130 6.53 -18.83 -2.26
C GLU A 130 5.84 -19.12 -0.92
N MET A 131 4.51 -19.13 -0.94
CA MET A 131 3.70 -19.51 0.21
C MET A 131 3.46 -21.02 0.19
N PRO A 132 3.45 -21.69 1.34
CA PRO A 132 3.04 -23.10 1.39
C PRO A 132 1.61 -23.24 0.85
N GLU A 133 1.34 -24.36 0.17
CA GLU A 133 -0.03 -24.67 -0.23
C GLU A 133 -0.89 -24.74 1.04
N PRO A 134 -2.18 -24.32 0.98
CA PRO A 134 -3.10 -24.52 2.09
C PRO A 134 -3.14 -26.02 2.37
N GLU A 135 -3.01 -26.41 3.61
CA GLU A 135 -3.36 -27.78 4.00
C GLU A 135 -4.84 -27.96 3.64
N GLU A 136 -5.15 -28.91 2.76
CA GLU A 136 -6.53 -29.30 2.52
C GLU A 136 -7.06 -29.77 3.88
N GLU A 137 -7.94 -28.97 4.50
CA GLU A 137 -8.65 -29.41 5.69
C GLU A 137 -9.43 -30.66 5.29
N ALA A 138 -8.90 -31.82 5.69
CA ALA A 138 -9.58 -33.09 5.57
C ALA A 138 -10.81 -33.05 6.48
N GLY A 139 -11.93 -32.61 5.95
CA GLY A 139 -13.17 -32.59 6.70
C GLY A 139 -14.18 -31.52 6.33
N GLU A 140 -14.58 -31.45 5.07
CA GLU A 140 -15.94 -30.98 4.80
C GLU A 140 -16.90 -32.11 5.15
N THR A 141 -17.52 -32.00 6.31
CA THR A 141 -18.64 -32.85 6.70
C THR A 141 -19.77 -32.70 5.69
N GLU A 142 -20.36 -33.84 5.25
CA GLU A 142 -21.53 -33.96 4.34
C GLU A 142 -22.71 -33.03 4.66
N ALA A 143 -22.69 -32.31 5.78
CA ALA A 143 -23.72 -31.34 6.18
C ALA A 143 -23.71 -30.02 5.35
N ALA A 144 -22.62 -29.69 4.68
CA ALA A 144 -22.54 -28.49 3.84
C ALA A 144 -23.11 -28.72 2.41
N ALA A 145 -23.13 -29.95 1.95
CA ALA A 145 -23.65 -30.32 0.63
C ALA A 145 -25.21 -30.26 0.55
N GLU A 146 -25.90 -30.43 1.66
CA GLU A 146 -27.37 -30.43 1.70
C GLU A 146 -27.99 -29.02 1.74
N ALA A 147 -27.21 -28.00 2.14
CA ALA A 147 -27.67 -26.61 2.18
C ALA A 147 -27.58 -25.88 0.81
N ALA A 148 -26.90 -26.46 -0.17
CA ALA A 148 -26.72 -25.87 -1.51
C ALA A 148 -27.81 -26.25 -2.54
N ALA A 149 -28.82 -27.05 -2.15
CA ALA A 149 -29.93 -27.44 -3.02
C ALA A 149 -31.11 -26.47 -2.93
N VAL A 150 -30.94 -25.22 -3.36
CA VAL A 150 -32.06 -24.30 -3.59
C VAL A 150 -32.04 -23.83 -5.02
N SER A 151 -32.94 -24.43 -5.80
CA SER A 151 -33.63 -24.02 -7.04
C SER A 151 -32.88 -23.40 -8.21
N PRO A 152 -33.18 -23.85 -9.45
CA PRO A 152 -32.47 -23.47 -10.66
C PRO A 152 -33.03 -22.18 -11.24
N GLY A 153 -32.25 -21.12 -11.17
CA GLY A 153 -32.51 -19.90 -11.91
C GLY A 153 -31.20 -19.35 -12.45
N THR A 154 -31.00 -19.52 -13.75
CA THR A 154 -29.97 -18.94 -14.61
C THR A 154 -28.52 -19.38 -14.41
N ALA A 155 -28.06 -20.06 -15.42
CA ALA A 155 -26.78 -20.71 -15.59
C ALA A 155 -25.56 -19.78 -15.47
N GLY A 156 -24.94 -19.80 -14.31
CA GLY A 156 -23.52 -19.61 -14.21
C GLY A 156 -22.90 -20.97 -13.92
N THR A 157 -22.12 -21.49 -14.83
CA THR A 157 -21.39 -22.73 -14.65
C THR A 157 -20.37 -22.54 -13.52
N PHE A 158 -20.70 -22.96 -12.31
CA PHE A 158 -19.72 -23.21 -11.27
C PHE A 158 -18.82 -24.34 -11.79
N ARG A 159 -17.56 -24.06 -12.02
CA ARG A 159 -16.57 -25.08 -12.28
C ARG A 159 -16.23 -25.77 -10.97
N ASP A 160 -16.54 -27.04 -10.89
CA ASP A 160 -15.98 -27.96 -9.91
C ASP A 160 -14.45 -27.81 -9.90
N GLY A 161 -13.86 -27.53 -8.75
CA GLY A 161 -12.42 -27.37 -8.60
C GLY A 161 -11.93 -25.92 -8.47
N LEU A 162 -12.77 -25.00 -8.02
CA LEU A 162 -12.34 -23.62 -7.74
C LEU A 162 -11.29 -23.61 -6.63
N LYS A 163 -10.04 -23.38 -6.98
CA LYS A 163 -9.02 -23.08 -5.97
C LYS A 163 -9.41 -21.72 -5.35
N ILE A 164 -9.61 -21.71 -4.04
CA ILE A 164 -10.06 -20.55 -3.21
C ILE A 164 -9.20 -19.28 -3.39
N ASN A 165 -8.10 -19.34 -4.15
CA ASN A 165 -7.13 -18.27 -4.33
C ASN A 165 -7.16 -17.60 -5.72
N THR A 166 -8.09 -17.96 -6.60
CA THR A 166 -8.19 -17.30 -7.92
C THR A 166 -9.09 -16.07 -7.79
N PRO A 167 -8.61 -14.86 -8.07
CA PRO A 167 -9.44 -13.67 -8.00
C PRO A 167 -10.50 -13.69 -9.11
N GLU A 168 -11.74 -13.62 -8.73
CA GLU A 168 -12.88 -13.47 -9.65
C GLU A 168 -13.42 -12.04 -9.57
N LEU A 169 -13.62 -11.42 -10.73
CA LEU A 169 -14.28 -10.13 -10.84
C LEU A 169 -15.78 -10.38 -11.06
N LEU A 170 -16.59 -10.15 -10.03
CA LEU A 170 -18.04 -10.15 -10.13
C LEU A 170 -18.51 -8.76 -10.57
N LEU A 171 -18.95 -8.63 -11.80
CA LEU A 171 -19.68 -7.45 -12.27
C LEU A 171 -21.17 -7.68 -11.95
N LEU A 172 -21.68 -6.91 -11.00
CA LEU A 172 -23.12 -6.83 -10.78
C LEU A 172 -23.68 -5.81 -11.75
N ASP A 173 -24.49 -6.28 -12.70
CA ASP A 173 -25.30 -5.43 -13.56
C ASP A 173 -26.52 -4.98 -12.71
N THR A 174 -26.56 -3.70 -12.43
CA THR A 174 -27.71 -3.09 -11.74
C THR A 174 -28.53 -2.35 -12.79
N ASP A 175 -29.53 -3.05 -13.36
CA ASP A 175 -30.62 -2.40 -14.09
C ASP A 175 -31.46 -1.49 -13.18
#